data_37ea9fe19500915c06917e20fc50c4bb
#
_entry.id   37ea9fe19500915c06917e20fc50c4bb
#
_cell.length_a   1.000
_cell.length_b   1.000
_cell.length_c   1.000
_cell.angle_alpha   90.00
_cell.angle_beta   90.00
_cell.angle_gamma   90.00
#
_symmetry.space_group_name_H-M   'P 1'
#
loop_
_entity.id
_entity.type
_entity.pdbx_description
1 polymer ?
#
loop_
_entity_poly.entity_id
_entity_poly.type
_entity_poly.pdbx_seq_one_letter_code
_entity_poly.pdbx_strand_id
1 'polypeptide(L)'
;MSTATVADRFSIDRTARLTRWNAVLLRRNRLAFVYAVVLPLLPLLLLLSGDRGDPSVGAGAIVTMWLVVGLFPVYYNVLSQFVSRRDELVLKRMRTGETRDSELLLSLALPGVACALVLTAIAIPVAAVLEQPLPVNPLLYAVLAVLTVVMFTAFAYWTAAWTKNAEAAQLTSMPLIILASVGPLTSTIPDMPDRLHDILSRTPGAAISDLVRISWFGLDGTTASEPTLAFAETWSQAAGPLLVIIAWTFIAVALARRSMRWEPRT
;
A
#
# COMPACT_ATOMS: atom_id res chain seq x y z
N MET A 1 -8.15 -46.26 10.54
CA MET A 1 -6.94 -45.85 9.82
C MET A 1 -7.14 -44.43 9.32
N SER A 2 -6.24 -43.54 9.73
CA SER A 2 -6.35 -42.07 9.69
C SER A 2 -6.27 -41.52 8.27
N THR A 3 -7.36 -40.91 7.78
CA THR A 3 -7.42 -40.11 6.54
C THR A 3 -7.30 -38.60 6.81
N ALA A 4 -6.79 -38.21 7.97
CA ALA A 4 -6.75 -36.82 8.45
C ALA A 4 -5.41 -36.12 8.20
N THR A 5 -4.77 -36.24 7.05
CA THR A 5 -3.41 -35.70 6.90
C THR A 5 -3.12 -34.85 5.67
N VAL A 6 -4.03 -34.63 4.74
CA VAL A 6 -3.75 -33.80 3.55
C VAL A 6 -4.28 -32.37 3.69
N ALA A 7 -5.36 -32.15 4.44
CA ALA A 7 -5.98 -30.83 4.65
C ALA A 7 -5.20 -29.91 5.62
N ASP A 8 -4.19 -30.43 6.32
CA ASP A 8 -3.51 -29.71 7.42
C ASP A 8 -2.25 -28.93 7.01
N ARG A 9 -1.87 -28.89 5.73
CA ARG A 9 -0.70 -28.15 5.25
C ARG A 9 -1.07 -27.01 4.31
N PHE A 10 -0.43 -25.83 4.47
CA PHE A 10 -0.50 -24.72 3.52
C PHE A 10 -0.05 -25.20 2.13
N SER A 11 -0.88 -24.89 1.10
CA SER A 11 -0.60 -25.28 -0.27
C SER A 11 -0.39 -24.06 -1.16
N ILE A 12 0.82 -23.93 -1.69
CA ILE A 12 1.18 -22.89 -2.66
C ILE A 12 0.32 -23.02 -3.92
N ASP A 13 0.09 -24.24 -4.40
CA ASP A 13 -0.68 -24.48 -5.63
C ASP A 13 -2.16 -24.07 -5.49
N ARG A 14 -2.79 -24.32 -4.32
CA ARG A 14 -4.13 -23.82 -4.05
C ARG A 14 -4.15 -22.30 -4.00
N THR A 15 -3.23 -21.70 -3.27
CA THR A 15 -3.10 -20.24 -3.17
C THR A 15 -2.89 -19.62 -4.55
N ALA A 16 -2.00 -20.17 -5.39
CA ALA A 16 -1.74 -19.69 -6.73
C ALA A 16 -2.97 -19.77 -7.65
N ARG A 17 -3.70 -20.90 -7.61
CA ARG A 17 -4.96 -21.05 -8.37
C ARG A 17 -5.99 -20.02 -7.95
N LEU A 18 -6.22 -19.86 -6.65
CA LEU A 18 -7.16 -18.86 -6.12
C LEU A 18 -6.72 -17.43 -6.50
N THR A 19 -5.45 -17.12 -6.38
CA THR A 19 -4.88 -15.81 -6.79
C THR A 19 -5.13 -15.55 -8.27
N ARG A 20 -4.89 -16.53 -9.14
CA ARG A 20 -5.15 -16.40 -10.59
C ARG A 20 -6.61 -16.05 -10.87
N TRP A 21 -7.55 -16.74 -10.22
CA TRP A 21 -8.99 -16.45 -10.38
C TRP A 21 -9.33 -15.05 -9.88
N ASN A 22 -8.78 -14.64 -8.74
CA ASN A 22 -8.95 -13.29 -8.20
C ASN A 22 -8.39 -12.22 -9.13
N ALA A 23 -7.24 -12.45 -9.76
CA ALA A 23 -6.65 -11.56 -10.74
C ALA A 23 -7.52 -11.45 -12.01
N VAL A 24 -8.11 -12.55 -12.48
CA VAL A 24 -9.05 -12.55 -13.60
C VAL A 24 -10.31 -11.74 -13.25
N LEU A 25 -10.84 -11.88 -12.04
CA LEU A 25 -12.00 -11.10 -11.59
C LEU A 25 -11.69 -9.62 -11.50
N LEU A 26 -10.52 -9.24 -10.96
CA LEU A 26 -10.07 -7.86 -10.92
C LEU A 26 -9.98 -7.26 -12.35
N ARG A 27 -9.39 -7.98 -13.29
CA ARG A 27 -9.28 -7.54 -14.69
C ARG A 27 -10.63 -7.40 -15.40
N ARG A 28 -11.59 -8.27 -15.08
CA ARG A 28 -12.94 -8.26 -15.68
C ARG A 28 -13.84 -7.17 -15.09
N ASN A 29 -13.59 -6.73 -13.88
CA ASN A 29 -14.28 -5.60 -13.29
C ASN A 29 -13.61 -4.30 -13.74
N ARG A 30 -14.19 -3.64 -14.75
CA ARG A 30 -13.63 -2.44 -15.37
C ARG A 30 -13.36 -1.31 -14.36
N LEU A 31 -14.29 -1.11 -13.42
CA LEU A 31 -14.15 -0.05 -12.42
C LEU A 31 -13.02 -0.36 -11.44
N ALA A 32 -12.97 -1.59 -10.91
CA ALA A 32 -11.89 -2.02 -10.02
C ALA A 32 -10.52 -1.97 -10.73
N PHE A 33 -10.46 -2.32 -12.03
CA PHE A 33 -9.24 -2.23 -12.82
C PHE A 33 -8.77 -0.79 -12.99
N VAL A 34 -9.66 0.15 -13.29
CA VAL A 34 -9.33 1.59 -13.40
C VAL A 34 -8.78 2.10 -12.07
N TYR A 35 -9.43 1.79 -10.95
CA TYR A 35 -8.94 2.20 -9.63
C TYR A 35 -7.60 1.53 -9.26
N ALA A 36 -7.38 0.29 -9.66
CA ALA A 36 -6.18 -0.44 -9.30
C ALA A 36 -4.97 -0.12 -10.20
N VAL A 37 -5.17 0.27 -11.46
CA VAL A 37 -4.09 0.44 -12.45
C VAL A 37 -3.99 1.87 -12.95
N VAL A 38 -5.11 2.45 -13.41
CA VAL A 38 -5.08 3.77 -14.06
C VAL A 38 -4.92 4.89 -13.05
N LEU A 39 -5.74 4.88 -11.99
CA LEU A 39 -5.74 5.95 -10.99
C LEU A 39 -4.37 6.16 -10.33
N PRO A 40 -3.61 5.12 -9.96
CA PRO A 40 -2.27 5.30 -9.37
C PRO A 40 -1.23 5.91 -10.32
N LEU A 41 -1.42 5.83 -11.63
CA LEU A 41 -0.52 6.42 -12.61
C LEU A 41 -0.81 7.90 -12.88
N LEU A 42 -2.02 8.39 -12.55
CA LEU A 42 -2.40 9.78 -12.81
C LEU A 42 -1.47 10.81 -12.14
N PRO A 43 -0.98 10.63 -10.92
CA PRO A 43 -0.03 11.58 -10.32
C PRO A 43 1.26 11.76 -11.15
N LEU A 44 1.67 10.76 -11.93
CA LEU A 44 2.83 10.91 -12.81
C LEU A 44 2.62 11.96 -13.92
N LEU A 45 1.37 12.33 -14.21
CA LEU A 45 1.09 13.44 -15.14
C LEU A 45 1.56 14.78 -14.58
N LEU A 46 1.74 14.92 -13.26
CA LEU A 46 2.34 16.11 -12.66
C LEU A 46 3.79 16.34 -13.15
N LEU A 47 4.49 15.27 -13.56
CA LEU A 47 5.83 15.37 -14.15
C LEU A 47 5.84 16.10 -15.51
N LEU A 48 4.68 16.29 -16.12
CA LEU A 48 4.51 17.09 -17.33
C LEU A 48 4.32 18.58 -17.04
N SER A 49 4.11 18.95 -15.77
CA SER A 49 3.93 20.33 -15.33
C SER A 49 5.25 20.88 -14.72
N GLY A 50 5.53 22.14 -14.98
CA GLY A 50 6.76 22.78 -14.48
C GLY A 50 8.01 22.46 -15.30
N ASP A 51 9.17 22.74 -14.70
CA ASP A 51 10.46 22.45 -15.32
C ASP A 51 10.74 20.96 -15.27
N ARG A 52 11.13 20.39 -16.40
CA ARG A 52 11.45 18.96 -16.51
C ARG A 52 12.69 18.65 -15.66
N GLY A 53 12.62 17.53 -14.97
CA GLY A 53 13.73 17.10 -14.11
C GLY A 53 13.82 17.79 -12.74
N ASP A 54 12.89 18.71 -12.42
CA ASP A 54 12.84 19.34 -11.09
C ASP A 54 12.55 18.28 -10.01
N PRO A 55 13.49 18.06 -9.05
CA PRO A 55 13.33 17.08 -7.99
C PRO A 55 12.12 17.35 -7.08
N SER A 56 11.72 18.60 -6.90
CA SER A 56 10.58 18.96 -6.03
C SER A 56 9.25 18.52 -6.65
N VAL A 57 9.07 18.77 -7.95
CA VAL A 57 7.91 18.29 -8.72
C VAL A 57 7.92 16.77 -8.80
N GLY A 58 9.10 16.19 -9.07
CA GLY A 58 9.29 14.74 -9.09
C GLY A 58 8.91 14.08 -7.77
N ALA A 59 9.39 14.61 -6.65
CA ALA A 59 9.09 14.09 -5.32
C ALA A 59 7.58 14.15 -5.02
N GLY A 60 6.92 15.27 -5.31
CA GLY A 60 5.48 15.41 -5.14
C GLY A 60 4.67 14.38 -5.95
N ALA A 61 5.01 14.21 -7.23
CA ALA A 61 4.35 13.25 -8.12
C ALA A 61 4.54 11.80 -7.66
N ILE A 62 5.78 11.40 -7.36
CA ILE A 62 6.10 10.03 -6.95
C ILE A 62 5.53 9.72 -5.57
N VAL A 63 5.61 10.63 -4.59
CA VAL A 63 4.97 10.45 -3.27
C VAL A 63 3.47 10.26 -3.43
N THR A 64 2.80 11.12 -4.21
CA THR A 64 1.35 11.00 -4.44
C THR A 64 1.01 9.68 -5.10
N MET A 65 1.77 9.26 -6.11
CA MET A 65 1.60 7.94 -6.73
C MET A 65 1.72 6.80 -5.69
N TRP A 66 2.72 6.84 -4.80
CA TRP A 66 2.92 5.82 -3.77
C TRP A 66 1.73 5.69 -2.82
N LEU A 67 1.16 6.82 -2.39
CA LEU A 67 -0.03 6.81 -1.54
C LEU A 67 -1.23 6.21 -2.27
N VAL A 68 -1.43 6.59 -3.53
CA VAL A 68 -2.52 6.06 -4.36
C VAL A 68 -2.33 4.57 -4.63
N VAL A 69 -1.08 4.11 -4.87
CA VAL A 69 -0.74 2.68 -5.02
C VAL A 69 -1.04 1.89 -3.73
N GLY A 70 -0.71 2.41 -2.57
CA GLY A 70 -1.04 1.76 -1.30
C GLY A 70 -2.55 1.70 -1.04
N LEU A 71 -3.24 2.81 -1.29
CA LEU A 71 -4.65 2.97 -0.96
C LEU A 71 -5.59 2.21 -1.92
N PHE A 72 -5.38 2.24 -3.23
CA PHE A 72 -6.37 1.70 -4.18
C PHE A 72 -6.12 0.24 -4.57
N PRO A 73 -5.02 -0.16 -5.23
CA PRO A 73 -4.82 -1.57 -5.62
C PRO A 73 -4.63 -2.49 -4.42
N VAL A 74 -4.07 -2.00 -3.29
CA VAL A 74 -3.84 -2.83 -2.11
C VAL A 74 -4.98 -2.69 -1.12
N TYR A 75 -5.10 -1.56 -0.42
CA TYR A 75 -6.01 -1.42 0.70
C TYR A 75 -7.48 -1.53 0.28
N TYR A 76 -7.97 -0.64 -0.59
CA TYR A 76 -9.39 -0.58 -0.96
C TYR A 76 -9.85 -1.82 -1.73
N ASN A 77 -9.00 -2.34 -2.62
CA ASN A 77 -9.29 -3.55 -3.37
C ASN A 77 -9.43 -4.78 -2.45
N VAL A 78 -8.51 -4.98 -1.49
CA VAL A 78 -8.57 -6.09 -0.53
C VAL A 78 -9.78 -5.94 0.39
N LEU A 79 -10.01 -4.73 0.93
CA LEU A 79 -11.16 -4.42 1.79
C LEU A 79 -12.47 -4.75 1.09
N SER A 80 -12.68 -4.20 -0.10
CA SER A 80 -13.91 -4.38 -0.87
C SER A 80 -14.15 -5.85 -1.23
N GLN A 81 -13.13 -6.55 -1.73
CA GLN A 81 -13.25 -7.96 -2.09
C GLN A 81 -13.53 -8.85 -0.87
N PHE A 82 -12.86 -8.61 0.26
CA PHE A 82 -13.08 -9.40 1.47
C PHE A 82 -14.50 -9.21 2.00
N VAL A 83 -14.96 -7.96 2.10
CA VAL A 83 -16.31 -7.65 2.61
C VAL A 83 -17.38 -8.22 1.70
N SER A 84 -17.32 -8.01 0.37
CA SER A 84 -18.30 -8.57 -0.57
C SER A 84 -18.39 -10.09 -0.48
N ARG A 85 -17.26 -10.79 -0.42
CA ARG A 85 -17.25 -12.26 -0.33
C ARG A 85 -17.74 -12.78 1.01
N ARG A 86 -17.51 -12.02 2.08
CA ARG A 86 -18.07 -12.33 3.40
C ARG A 86 -19.59 -12.21 3.38
N ASP A 87 -20.14 -11.14 2.80
CA ASP A 87 -21.57 -10.90 2.70
C ASP A 87 -22.28 -11.97 1.83
N GLU A 88 -21.65 -12.40 0.75
CA GLU A 88 -22.13 -13.48 -0.12
C GLU A 88 -21.92 -14.89 0.48
N LEU A 89 -21.41 -15.00 1.70
CA LEU A 89 -21.08 -16.25 2.39
C LEU A 89 -20.08 -17.14 1.64
N VAL A 90 -19.39 -16.60 0.63
CA VAL A 90 -18.36 -17.32 -0.13
C VAL A 90 -17.19 -17.72 0.77
N LEU A 91 -16.75 -16.85 1.64
CA LEU A 91 -15.64 -17.14 2.59
C LEU A 91 -16.03 -18.29 3.54
N LYS A 92 -17.26 -18.30 4.03
CA LYS A 92 -17.75 -19.38 4.92
C LYS A 92 -17.76 -20.73 4.19
N ARG A 93 -18.25 -20.77 2.95
CA ARG A 93 -18.26 -21.99 2.13
C ARG A 93 -16.84 -22.49 1.82
N MET A 94 -15.90 -21.59 1.53
CA MET A 94 -14.52 -21.98 1.24
C MET A 94 -13.79 -22.50 2.48
N ARG A 95 -14.11 -22.01 3.67
CA ARG A 95 -13.54 -22.50 4.94
C ARG A 95 -14.07 -23.88 5.36
N THR A 96 -15.27 -24.26 4.96
CA THR A 96 -15.80 -25.62 5.19
C THR A 96 -15.16 -26.67 4.26
N GLY A 97 -14.42 -26.23 3.25
CA GLY A 97 -13.61 -27.06 2.37
C GLY A 97 -12.17 -27.25 2.87
N GLU A 98 -11.29 -27.62 1.97
CA GLU A 98 -9.86 -27.88 2.27
C GLU A 98 -8.98 -26.62 2.36
N THR A 99 -9.57 -25.42 2.24
CA THR A 99 -8.82 -24.17 2.11
C THR A 99 -8.56 -23.53 3.49
N ARG A 100 -7.32 -23.19 3.76
CA ARG A 100 -6.95 -22.50 5.01
C ARG A 100 -7.26 -21.00 4.94
N ASP A 101 -7.50 -20.40 6.11
CA ASP A 101 -7.73 -18.97 6.27
C ASP A 101 -6.56 -18.14 5.67
N SER A 102 -5.31 -18.56 5.89
CA SER A 102 -4.14 -17.89 5.33
C SER A 102 -4.07 -17.96 3.79
N GLU A 103 -4.45 -19.09 3.18
CA GLU A 103 -4.50 -19.24 1.72
C GLU A 103 -5.58 -18.32 1.12
N LEU A 104 -6.75 -18.23 1.78
CA LEU A 104 -7.82 -17.32 1.37
C LEU A 104 -7.38 -15.86 1.42
N LEU A 105 -6.82 -15.44 2.55
CA LEU A 105 -6.35 -14.05 2.73
C LEU A 105 -5.26 -13.69 1.73
N LEU A 106 -4.24 -14.53 1.60
CA LEU A 106 -3.16 -14.30 0.63
C LEU A 106 -3.71 -14.24 -0.79
N SER A 107 -4.60 -15.15 -1.18
CA SER A 107 -5.15 -15.18 -2.53
C SER A 107 -5.98 -13.94 -2.88
N LEU A 108 -6.61 -13.30 -1.90
CA LEU A 108 -7.34 -12.04 -2.07
C LEU A 108 -6.41 -10.84 -2.21
N ALA A 109 -5.32 -10.82 -1.43
CA ALA A 109 -4.37 -9.71 -1.42
C ALA A 109 -3.41 -9.72 -2.61
N LEU A 110 -2.91 -10.90 -3.00
CA LEU A 110 -1.83 -11.04 -3.98
C LEU A 110 -2.07 -10.34 -5.33
N PRO A 111 -3.26 -10.31 -5.94
CA PRO A 111 -3.47 -9.57 -7.18
C PRO A 111 -3.23 -8.06 -7.03
N GLY A 112 -3.73 -7.45 -5.96
CA GLY A 112 -3.52 -6.04 -5.66
C GLY A 112 -2.08 -5.73 -5.30
N VAL A 113 -1.44 -6.59 -4.50
CA VAL A 113 -0.02 -6.50 -4.14
C VAL A 113 0.87 -6.59 -5.38
N ALA A 114 0.63 -7.57 -6.25
CA ALA A 114 1.37 -7.70 -7.50
C ALA A 114 1.20 -6.46 -8.41
N CYS A 115 -0.03 -5.96 -8.52
CA CYS A 115 -0.32 -4.73 -9.25
C CYS A 115 0.48 -3.54 -8.67
N ALA A 116 0.47 -3.36 -7.35
CA ALA A 116 1.21 -2.30 -6.67
C ALA A 116 2.71 -2.38 -6.91
N LEU A 117 3.31 -3.57 -6.77
CA LEU A 117 4.74 -3.77 -7.02
C LEU A 117 5.12 -3.52 -8.48
N VAL A 118 4.28 -3.93 -9.44
CA VAL A 118 4.49 -3.65 -10.85
C VAL A 118 4.39 -2.15 -11.14
N LEU A 119 3.41 -1.46 -10.58
CA LEU A 119 3.25 -0.01 -10.76
C LEU A 119 4.42 0.78 -10.18
N THR A 120 4.90 0.42 -9.00
CA THR A 120 6.08 1.06 -8.39
C THR A 120 7.36 0.81 -9.21
N ALA A 121 7.49 -0.37 -9.82
CA ALA A 121 8.60 -0.66 -10.72
C ALA A 121 8.49 0.10 -12.06
N ILE A 122 7.28 0.21 -12.64
CA ILE A 122 7.01 0.95 -13.89
C ILE A 122 7.23 2.46 -13.68
N ALA A 123 7.04 2.99 -12.48
CA ALA A 123 7.31 4.39 -12.19
C ALA A 123 8.76 4.81 -12.53
N ILE A 124 9.73 3.89 -12.38
CA ILE A 124 11.14 4.18 -12.64
C ILE A 124 11.37 4.53 -14.13
N PRO A 125 11.06 3.68 -15.11
CA PRO A 125 11.26 4.03 -16.50
C PRO A 125 10.35 5.18 -16.97
N VAL A 126 9.14 5.31 -16.43
CA VAL A 126 8.25 6.42 -16.78
C VAL A 126 8.85 7.76 -16.31
N ALA A 127 9.32 7.84 -15.08
CA ALA A 127 9.96 9.03 -14.55
C ALA A 127 11.24 9.38 -15.33
N ALA A 128 12.06 8.37 -15.69
CA ALA A 128 13.28 8.57 -16.49
C ALA A 128 12.98 9.15 -17.88
N VAL A 129 11.93 8.67 -18.56
CA VAL A 129 11.48 9.26 -19.84
C VAL A 129 11.03 10.71 -19.70
N LEU A 130 10.56 11.10 -18.51
CA LEU A 130 10.15 12.46 -18.16
C LEU A 130 11.28 13.27 -17.50
N GLU A 131 12.53 12.87 -17.76
CA GLU A 131 13.77 13.56 -17.35
C GLU A 131 13.99 13.62 -15.83
N GLN A 132 13.26 12.84 -15.05
CA GLN A 132 13.51 12.70 -13.62
C GLN A 132 14.72 11.78 -13.35
N PRO A 133 15.50 12.04 -12.27
CA PRO A 133 16.62 11.19 -11.90
C PRO A 133 16.17 9.76 -11.58
N LEU A 134 17.08 8.81 -11.79
CA LEU A 134 16.89 7.44 -11.30
C LEU A 134 16.98 7.40 -9.77
N PRO A 135 16.32 6.43 -9.11
CA PRO A 135 16.42 6.29 -7.66
C PRO A 135 17.88 6.21 -7.18
N VAL A 136 18.25 7.07 -6.23
CA VAL A 136 19.57 7.07 -5.59
C VAL A 136 19.84 5.78 -4.85
N ASN A 137 18.81 5.24 -4.16
CA ASN A 137 18.88 3.95 -3.48
C ASN A 137 17.70 3.05 -3.88
N PRO A 138 17.83 2.26 -4.97
CA PRO A 138 16.77 1.37 -5.43
C PRO A 138 16.46 0.23 -4.45
N LEU A 139 17.43 -0.15 -3.59
CA LEU A 139 17.21 -1.19 -2.58
C LEU A 139 16.28 -0.67 -1.46
N LEU A 140 16.52 0.54 -0.96
CA LEU A 140 15.65 1.18 0.02
C LEU A 140 14.24 1.41 -0.56
N TYR A 141 14.15 1.80 -1.84
CA TYR A 141 12.89 1.93 -2.55
C TYR A 141 12.12 0.60 -2.64
N ALA A 142 12.81 -0.52 -2.90
CA ALA A 142 12.21 -1.84 -2.90
C ALA A 142 11.75 -2.29 -1.49
N VAL A 143 12.54 -2.01 -0.45
CA VAL A 143 12.14 -2.25 0.95
C VAL A 143 10.87 -1.48 1.30
N LEU A 144 10.79 -0.21 0.92
CA LEU A 144 9.59 0.60 1.08
C LEU A 144 8.38 -0.05 0.38
N ALA A 145 8.55 -0.57 -0.85
CA ALA A 145 7.47 -1.23 -1.58
C ALA A 145 6.89 -2.42 -0.79
N VAL A 146 7.76 -3.27 -0.26
CA VAL A 146 7.34 -4.43 0.54
C VAL A 146 6.63 -4.00 1.82
N LEU A 147 7.18 -3.06 2.57
CA LEU A 147 6.57 -2.57 3.82
C LEU A 147 5.21 -1.94 3.56
N THR A 148 5.09 -1.12 2.52
CA THR A 148 3.84 -0.45 2.14
C THR A 148 2.74 -1.47 1.80
N VAL A 149 3.00 -2.46 0.96
CA VAL A 149 1.98 -3.44 0.58
C VAL A 149 1.56 -4.33 1.75
N VAL A 150 2.49 -4.69 2.65
CA VAL A 150 2.18 -5.46 3.86
C VAL A 150 1.32 -4.64 4.82
N MET A 151 1.70 -3.41 5.09
CA MET A 151 0.99 -2.51 5.99
C MET A 151 -0.44 -2.24 5.50
N PHE A 152 -0.62 -1.83 4.24
CA PHE A 152 -1.95 -1.53 3.70
C PHE A 152 -2.83 -2.77 3.56
N THR A 153 -2.26 -3.94 3.25
CA THR A 153 -2.99 -5.21 3.27
C THR A 153 -3.51 -5.54 4.67
N ALA A 154 -2.68 -5.36 5.70
CA ALA A 154 -3.07 -5.60 7.08
C ALA A 154 -4.16 -4.62 7.54
N PHE A 155 -4.04 -3.33 7.20
CA PHE A 155 -5.09 -2.35 7.45
C PHE A 155 -6.41 -2.67 6.74
N ALA A 156 -6.36 -3.21 5.52
CA ALA A 156 -7.57 -3.63 4.82
C ALA A 156 -8.32 -4.71 5.58
N TYR A 157 -7.63 -5.72 6.09
CA TYR A 157 -8.24 -6.77 6.90
C TYR A 157 -8.74 -6.28 8.26
N TRP A 158 -8.00 -5.37 8.89
CA TRP A 158 -8.47 -4.74 10.11
C TRP A 158 -9.74 -3.94 9.89
N THR A 159 -9.79 -3.09 8.86
CA THR A 159 -10.97 -2.29 8.51
C THR A 159 -12.15 -3.19 8.15
N ALA A 160 -11.92 -4.28 7.42
CA ALA A 160 -12.95 -5.24 7.08
C ALA A 160 -13.65 -5.85 8.30
N ALA A 161 -12.97 -5.96 9.45
CA ALA A 161 -13.54 -6.51 10.66
C ALA A 161 -14.74 -5.70 11.20
N TRP A 162 -14.78 -4.39 10.97
CA TRP A 162 -15.84 -3.49 11.44
C TRP A 162 -16.69 -2.86 10.30
N THR A 163 -16.36 -3.15 9.05
CA THR A 163 -17.16 -2.77 7.89
C THR A 163 -18.34 -3.72 7.73
N LYS A 164 -19.56 -3.20 7.56
CA LYS A 164 -20.77 -4.04 7.45
C LYS A 164 -20.90 -4.69 6.06
N ASN A 165 -20.87 -3.88 5.02
CA ASN A 165 -21.07 -4.28 3.63
C ASN A 165 -20.16 -3.50 2.69
N ALA A 166 -20.17 -3.81 1.40
CA ALA A 166 -19.33 -3.18 0.40
C ALA A 166 -19.59 -1.66 0.25
N GLU A 167 -20.82 -1.18 0.46
CA GLU A 167 -21.15 0.25 0.43
C GLU A 167 -20.55 0.98 1.64
N ALA A 168 -20.63 0.38 2.83
CA ALA A 168 -20.04 0.92 4.03
C ALA A 168 -18.50 0.99 3.95
N ALA A 169 -17.87 0.19 3.08
CA ALA A 169 -16.42 0.20 2.90
C ALA A 169 -15.88 1.60 2.50
N GLN A 170 -16.65 2.39 1.78
CA GLN A 170 -16.25 3.76 1.42
C GLN A 170 -16.11 4.64 2.66
N LEU A 171 -17.10 4.61 3.55
CA LEU A 171 -17.08 5.44 4.77
C LEU A 171 -16.06 4.91 5.79
N THR A 172 -15.97 3.60 5.95
CA THR A 172 -15.06 2.98 6.91
C THR A 172 -13.59 3.06 6.49
N SER A 173 -13.31 3.33 5.22
CA SER A 173 -11.95 3.59 4.72
C SER A 173 -11.44 5.01 5.00
N MET A 174 -12.34 5.99 5.22
CA MET A 174 -11.98 7.40 5.39
C MET A 174 -10.93 7.66 6.48
N PRO A 175 -11.01 7.08 7.70
CA PRO A 175 -10.00 7.32 8.72
C PRO A 175 -8.59 6.93 8.27
N LEU A 176 -8.45 5.81 7.55
CA LEU A 176 -7.16 5.38 7.05
C LEU A 176 -6.67 6.22 5.87
N ILE A 177 -7.58 6.63 4.98
CA ILE A 177 -7.24 7.54 3.88
C ILE A 177 -6.71 8.86 4.44
N ILE A 178 -7.38 9.43 5.44
CA ILE A 178 -6.92 10.65 6.11
C ILE A 178 -5.55 10.42 6.74
N LEU A 179 -5.39 9.36 7.53
CA LEU A 179 -4.13 9.03 8.20
C LEU A 179 -2.96 8.87 7.22
N ALA A 180 -3.21 8.30 6.04
CA ALA A 180 -2.20 8.15 4.99
C ALA A 180 -1.93 9.47 4.25
N SER A 181 -2.93 10.34 4.09
CA SER A 181 -2.83 11.53 3.23
C SER A 181 -2.34 12.79 3.98
N VAL A 182 -2.49 12.86 5.29
CA VAL A 182 -2.10 14.07 6.06
C VAL A 182 -0.59 14.17 6.26
N GLY A 183 0.14 13.05 6.27
CA GLY A 183 1.58 13.04 6.52
C GLY A 183 2.40 13.86 5.53
N PRO A 184 2.20 13.72 4.20
CA PRO A 184 2.92 14.52 3.20
C PRO A 184 2.71 16.03 3.31
N LEU A 185 1.71 16.49 4.06
CA LEU A 185 1.52 17.93 4.31
C LEU A 185 2.69 18.55 5.08
N THR A 186 3.45 17.75 5.83
CA THR A 186 4.67 18.22 6.53
C THR A 186 5.72 18.79 5.59
N SER A 187 5.76 18.32 4.34
CA SER A 187 6.69 18.80 3.32
C SER A 187 6.13 19.90 2.43
N THR A 188 4.83 20.21 2.55
CA THR A 188 4.15 21.17 1.65
C THR A 188 3.67 22.44 2.35
N ILE A 189 3.52 22.42 3.68
CA ILE A 189 3.06 23.59 4.45
C ILE A 189 4.28 24.24 5.14
N PRO A 190 4.72 25.40 4.67
CA PRO A 190 5.73 26.21 5.37
C PRO A 190 5.22 26.66 6.74
N ASP A 191 6.11 26.84 7.69
CA ASP A 191 5.82 27.40 9.02
C ASP A 191 4.74 26.66 9.82
N MET A 192 4.67 25.33 9.64
CA MET A 192 3.77 24.48 10.43
C MET A 192 4.18 24.51 11.91
N PRO A 193 3.22 24.68 12.87
CA PRO A 193 3.54 24.60 14.29
C PRO A 193 4.26 23.30 14.67
N ASP A 194 5.32 23.36 15.47
CA ASP A 194 6.16 22.22 15.84
C ASP A 194 5.38 21.01 16.35
N ARG A 195 4.39 21.23 17.21
CA ARG A 195 3.53 20.16 17.74
C ARG A 195 2.74 19.43 16.65
N LEU A 196 2.25 20.16 15.67
CA LEU A 196 1.49 19.58 14.55
C LEU A 196 2.44 18.80 13.64
N HIS A 197 3.61 19.37 13.34
CA HIS A 197 4.66 18.69 12.60
C HIS A 197 5.07 17.38 13.27
N ASP A 198 5.31 17.37 14.57
CA ASP A 198 5.68 16.16 15.33
C ASP A 198 4.61 15.05 15.29
N ILE A 199 3.34 15.44 15.29
CA ILE A 199 2.24 14.47 15.20
C ILE A 199 2.15 13.91 13.77
N LEU A 200 2.17 14.78 12.77
CA LEU A 200 2.00 14.38 11.38
C LEU A 200 3.20 13.57 10.86
N SER A 201 4.42 13.90 11.28
CA SER A 201 5.64 13.16 10.90
C SER A 201 5.65 11.69 11.37
N ARG A 202 4.84 11.37 12.38
CA ARG A 202 4.68 9.99 12.88
C ARG A 202 3.57 9.20 12.18
N THR A 203 2.92 9.77 11.18
CA THR A 203 1.91 9.05 10.39
C THR A 203 2.56 8.13 9.35
N PRO A 204 1.87 7.06 8.93
CA PRO A 204 2.40 6.18 7.89
C PRO A 204 2.59 6.91 6.54
N GLY A 205 1.76 7.91 6.26
CA GLY A 205 1.88 8.72 5.05
C GLY A 205 3.13 9.60 5.04
N ALA A 206 3.53 10.18 6.19
CA ALA A 206 4.77 10.91 6.32
C ALA A 206 5.97 9.98 6.10
N ALA A 207 5.99 8.81 6.76
CA ALA A 207 7.06 7.84 6.58
C ALA A 207 7.24 7.39 5.13
N ILE A 208 6.12 7.17 4.40
CA ILE A 208 6.18 6.87 2.96
C ILE A 208 6.75 8.06 2.19
N SER A 209 6.27 9.28 2.46
CA SER A 209 6.76 10.50 1.82
C SER A 209 8.27 10.67 1.99
N ASP A 210 8.75 10.60 3.23
CA ASP A 210 10.16 10.77 3.54
C ASP A 210 11.02 9.67 2.90
N LEU A 211 10.58 8.41 2.98
CA LEU A 211 11.31 7.30 2.37
C LEU A 211 11.37 7.38 0.84
N VAL A 212 10.33 7.87 0.18
CA VAL A 212 10.37 8.15 -1.26
C VAL A 212 11.35 9.27 -1.57
N ARG A 213 11.30 10.38 -0.83
CA ARG A 213 12.19 11.52 -1.01
C ARG A 213 13.66 11.15 -0.81
N ILE A 214 13.96 10.39 0.24
CA ILE A 214 15.30 9.89 0.55
C ILE A 214 15.76 8.87 -0.49
N SER A 215 14.96 7.83 -0.75
CA SER A 215 15.39 6.70 -1.59
C SER A 215 15.46 7.03 -3.07
N TRP A 216 14.53 7.87 -3.55
CA TRP A 216 14.50 8.23 -4.98
C TRP A 216 15.37 9.45 -5.26
N PHE A 217 15.20 10.54 -4.53
CA PHE A 217 15.78 11.83 -4.86
C PHE A 217 17.03 12.18 -4.02
N GLY A 218 17.34 11.41 -2.97
CA GLY A 218 18.46 11.75 -2.06
C GLY A 218 18.22 13.06 -1.31
N LEU A 219 16.96 13.41 -1.04
CA LEU A 219 16.61 14.65 -0.33
C LEU A 219 16.76 14.46 1.18
N ASP A 220 17.45 15.38 1.84
CA ASP A 220 17.64 15.40 3.29
C ASP A 220 16.51 16.19 3.96
N GLY A 221 15.67 15.47 4.72
CA GLY A 221 14.55 16.08 5.42
C GLY A 221 13.32 16.38 4.56
N THR A 222 12.26 16.86 5.22
CA THR A 222 10.93 17.07 4.62
C THR A 222 10.86 18.29 3.70
N THR A 223 11.69 19.29 3.90
CA THR A 223 11.68 20.57 3.17
C THR A 223 12.80 20.71 2.13
N ALA A 224 13.78 19.78 2.11
CA ALA A 224 14.88 19.85 1.15
C ALA A 224 14.36 19.74 -0.30
N SER A 225 14.87 20.60 -1.16
CA SER A 225 14.57 20.63 -2.60
C SER A 225 15.76 20.20 -3.46
N GLU A 226 16.97 20.19 -2.91
CA GLU A 226 18.19 19.82 -3.60
C GLU A 226 18.69 18.45 -3.13
N PRO A 227 19.08 17.54 -4.06
CA PRO A 227 19.67 16.26 -3.72
C PRO A 227 21.03 16.43 -3.01
N THR A 228 21.16 15.92 -1.79
CA THR A 228 22.39 16.03 -0.99
C THR A 228 22.95 14.69 -0.56
N LEU A 229 22.11 13.63 -0.54
CA LEU A 229 22.48 12.33 0.01
C LEU A 229 23.05 11.40 -1.05
N ALA A 230 24.20 10.80 -0.75
CA ALA A 230 24.73 9.66 -1.49
C ALA A 230 24.04 8.34 -1.05
N PHE A 231 24.21 7.27 -1.85
CA PHE A 231 23.60 5.94 -1.59
C PHE A 231 23.76 5.45 -0.14
N ALA A 232 24.97 5.56 0.41
CA ALA A 232 25.24 5.08 1.78
C ALA A 232 24.56 5.95 2.85
N GLU A 233 24.47 7.25 2.63
CA GLU A 233 23.91 8.22 3.57
C GLU A 233 22.38 8.10 3.66
N THR A 234 21.73 7.66 2.58
CA THR A 234 20.27 7.43 2.58
C THR A 234 19.82 6.45 3.65
N TRP A 235 20.65 5.45 4.02
CA TRP A 235 20.29 4.49 5.06
C TRP A 235 20.25 5.10 6.46
N SER A 236 21.18 6.00 6.77
CA SER A 236 21.19 6.70 8.07
C SER A 236 20.00 7.64 8.20
N GLN A 237 19.68 8.39 7.13
CA GLN A 237 18.52 9.28 7.11
C GLN A 237 17.18 8.53 7.09
N ALA A 238 17.11 7.38 6.44
CA ALA A 238 15.93 6.57 6.41
C ALA A 238 15.59 5.86 7.73
N ALA A 239 16.51 5.80 8.70
CA ALA A 239 16.33 5.03 9.93
C ALA A 239 15.08 5.45 10.71
N GLY A 240 14.84 6.74 10.89
CA GLY A 240 13.64 7.26 11.55
C GLY A 240 12.35 6.90 10.83
N PRO A 241 12.15 7.29 9.57
CA PRO A 241 10.97 6.91 8.79
C PRO A 241 10.77 5.40 8.64
N LEU A 242 11.85 4.60 8.53
CA LEU A 242 11.76 3.14 8.52
C LEU A 242 11.19 2.59 9.83
N LEU A 243 11.61 3.11 10.98
CA LEU A 243 11.05 2.73 12.27
C LEU A 243 9.56 3.06 12.35
N VAL A 244 9.14 4.21 11.86
CA VAL A 244 7.73 4.62 11.82
C VAL A 244 6.91 3.65 10.97
N ILE A 245 7.32 3.35 9.73
CA ILE A 245 6.55 2.45 8.85
C ILE A 245 6.55 1.01 9.37
N ILE A 246 7.65 0.54 9.97
CA ILE A 246 7.72 -0.78 10.61
C ILE A 246 6.77 -0.85 11.81
N ALA A 247 6.75 0.18 12.66
CA ALA A 247 5.83 0.26 13.80
C ALA A 247 4.37 0.22 13.34
N TRP A 248 4.00 1.01 12.33
CA TRP A 248 2.66 0.99 11.76
C TRP A 248 2.31 -0.35 11.11
N THR A 249 3.26 -0.99 10.43
CA THR A 249 3.07 -2.34 9.86
C THR A 249 2.79 -3.35 10.97
N PHE A 250 3.55 -3.30 12.06
CA PHE A 250 3.34 -4.18 13.21
C PHE A 250 1.97 -3.93 13.86
N ILE A 251 1.61 -2.66 14.08
CA ILE A 251 0.29 -2.27 14.62
C ILE A 251 -0.83 -2.80 13.71
N ALA A 252 -0.74 -2.56 12.40
CA ALA A 252 -1.74 -3.01 11.43
C ALA A 252 -1.93 -4.53 11.45
N VAL A 253 -0.82 -5.30 11.45
CA VAL A 253 -0.86 -6.76 11.53
C VAL A 253 -1.44 -7.25 12.85
N ALA A 254 -1.05 -6.64 13.98
CA ALA A 254 -1.58 -6.99 15.31
C ALA A 254 -3.09 -6.71 15.39
N LEU A 255 -3.54 -5.56 14.89
CA LEU A 255 -4.97 -5.19 14.83
C LEU A 255 -5.75 -6.15 13.91
N ALA A 256 -5.24 -6.46 12.73
CA ALA A 256 -5.87 -7.40 11.81
C ALA A 256 -6.04 -8.78 12.45
N ARG A 257 -4.99 -9.33 13.08
CA ARG A 257 -5.03 -10.64 13.74
C ARG A 257 -6.04 -10.71 14.89
N ARG A 258 -6.17 -9.62 15.68
CA ARG A 258 -7.06 -9.59 16.83
C ARG A 258 -8.53 -9.39 16.49
N SER A 259 -8.82 -8.71 15.38
CA SER A 259 -10.18 -8.26 15.05
C SER A 259 -10.83 -9.00 13.90
N MET A 260 -10.14 -9.92 13.22
CA MET A 260 -10.66 -10.60 12.02
C MET A 260 -11.96 -11.35 12.30
N ARG A 261 -12.97 -11.11 11.46
CA ARG A 261 -14.29 -11.75 11.52
C ARG A 261 -14.67 -12.29 10.15
N TRP A 262 -15.12 -13.53 10.14
CA TRP A 262 -15.44 -14.29 8.93
C TRP A 262 -16.94 -14.31 8.60
N GLU A 263 -17.79 -13.91 9.54
CA GLU A 263 -19.23 -13.90 9.37
C GLU A 263 -19.75 -12.48 9.09
N PRO A 264 -20.84 -12.37 8.28
CA PRO A 264 -21.49 -11.09 8.05
C PRO A 264 -21.89 -10.42 9.37
N ARG A 265 -21.90 -9.10 9.38
CA ARG A 265 -22.43 -8.32 10.50
C ARG A 265 -23.91 -8.12 10.27
N THR A 266 -24.70 -8.66 11.16
CA THR A 266 -26.13 -8.37 11.27
C THR A 266 -26.36 -6.97 11.81
#